data_45186aad10197d7ccf6a31c3e0096609
#
_entry.id   45186aad10197d7ccf6a31c3e0096609
#
_cell.length_a   1.000
_cell.length_b   1.000
_cell.length_c   1.000
_cell.angle_alpha   90.00
_cell.angle_beta   90.00
_cell.angle_gamma   90.00
#
_symmetry.space_group_name_H-M   'P 1'
#
loop_
_entity.id
_entity.type
_entity.pdbx_description
1 polymer ?
#
loop_
_entity_poly.entity_id
_entity_poly.type
_entity_poly.pdbx_seq_one_letter_code
_entity_poly.pdbx_strand_id
1 'polypeptide(L)'
;MNLNDVQVRRATSDDFNDVMNVERLAFGEDGEAVLVEDLLADQTAEPYVSLLACYQGEAIGHILFSKASLEGSNPSPSVYILAPLAVKPEYQKQGLGGLLIREGHRILKEMGVEMVFVL
;
A
#
# COMPACT_ATOMS: atom_id res chain seq x y z
N MET A 1 8.39 -18.89 6.77
CA MET A 1 7.75 -18.49 5.48
C MET A 1 8.84 -18.17 4.47
N ASN A 2 8.71 -18.69 3.26
CA ASN A 2 9.60 -18.34 2.17
C ASN A 2 8.94 -17.22 1.35
N LEU A 3 9.65 -16.10 1.13
CA LEU A 3 9.09 -14.99 0.36
C LEU A 3 8.73 -15.38 -1.08
N ASN A 4 9.36 -16.41 -1.63
CA ASN A 4 9.02 -16.90 -2.96
C ASN A 4 7.60 -17.49 -3.04
N ASP A 5 7.03 -17.87 -1.91
CA ASP A 5 5.67 -18.40 -1.81
C ASP A 5 4.62 -17.31 -1.58
N VAL A 6 5.05 -16.06 -1.42
CA VAL A 6 4.16 -14.93 -1.23
C VAL A 6 3.78 -14.35 -2.59
N GLN A 7 2.49 -14.14 -2.80
CA GLN A 7 1.98 -13.47 -3.99
C GLN A 7 1.63 -12.04 -3.66
N VAL A 8 2.16 -11.10 -4.44
CA VAL A 8 1.79 -9.68 -4.33
C VAL A 8 0.92 -9.35 -5.53
N ARG A 9 -0.27 -8.81 -5.27
CA ARG A 9 -1.20 -8.43 -6.31
C ARG A 9 -1.92 -7.14 -5.97
N ARG A 10 -2.49 -6.50 -6.98
CA ARG A 10 -3.34 -5.34 -6.74
C ARG A 10 -4.57 -5.77 -5.96
N ALA A 11 -4.93 -4.96 -4.95
CA ALA A 11 -6.18 -5.14 -4.23
C ALA A 11 -7.33 -4.57 -5.06
N THR A 12 -8.49 -5.20 -4.95
CA THR A 12 -9.72 -4.75 -5.58
C THR A 12 -10.75 -4.39 -4.51
N SER A 13 -11.92 -3.90 -4.92
CA SER A 13 -12.99 -3.60 -3.97
C SER A 13 -13.45 -4.82 -3.17
N ASP A 14 -13.30 -6.03 -3.74
CA ASP A 14 -13.63 -7.27 -3.05
C ASP A 14 -12.68 -7.58 -1.89
N ASP A 15 -11.51 -6.94 -1.88
CA ASP A 15 -10.48 -7.16 -0.86
C ASP A 15 -10.61 -6.21 0.33
N PHE A 16 -11.59 -5.31 0.32
CA PHE A 16 -11.69 -4.25 1.33
C PHE A 16 -11.62 -4.76 2.76
N ASN A 17 -12.38 -5.81 3.09
CA ASN A 17 -12.38 -6.36 4.44
C ASN A 17 -11.02 -6.95 4.83
N ASP A 18 -10.34 -7.60 3.90
CA ASP A 18 -9.00 -8.15 4.14
C ASP A 18 -7.98 -7.03 4.34
N VAL A 19 -8.06 -5.95 3.55
CA VAL A 19 -7.22 -4.78 3.71
C VAL A 19 -7.40 -4.17 5.10
N MET A 20 -8.66 -3.95 5.51
CA MET A 20 -8.95 -3.39 6.83
C MET A 20 -8.42 -4.28 7.95
N ASN A 21 -8.59 -5.59 7.81
CA ASN A 21 -8.13 -6.55 8.82
C ASN A 21 -6.60 -6.54 8.95
N VAL A 22 -5.88 -6.53 7.84
CA VAL A 22 -4.41 -6.46 7.86
C VAL A 22 -3.93 -5.18 8.54
N GLU A 23 -4.54 -4.04 8.21
CA GLU A 23 -4.16 -2.75 8.79
C GLU A 23 -4.41 -2.72 10.31
N ARG A 24 -5.58 -3.17 10.75
CA ARG A 24 -5.91 -3.21 12.19
C ARG A 24 -4.98 -4.11 12.97
N LEU A 25 -4.71 -5.30 12.46
CA LEU A 25 -3.84 -6.27 13.16
C LEU A 25 -2.39 -5.79 13.20
N ALA A 26 -1.92 -5.16 12.14
CA ALA A 26 -0.53 -4.69 12.08
C ALA A 26 -0.24 -3.60 13.10
N PHE A 27 -1.18 -2.67 13.30
CA PHE A 27 -0.99 -1.51 14.16
C PHE A 27 -1.65 -1.65 15.52
N GLY A 28 -2.51 -2.65 15.70
CA GLY A 28 -3.19 -2.88 16.98
C GLY A 28 -4.29 -1.86 17.29
N GLU A 29 -4.64 -1.02 16.32
CA GLU A 29 -5.67 0.02 16.46
C GLU A 29 -6.26 0.34 15.08
N ASP A 30 -7.28 1.20 15.04
CA ASP A 30 -8.05 1.44 13.82
C ASP A 30 -7.56 2.63 12.98
N GLY A 31 -6.64 3.46 13.49
CA GLY A 31 -6.24 4.71 12.83
C GLY A 31 -5.77 4.54 11.40
N GLU A 32 -4.88 3.59 11.14
CA GLU A 32 -4.34 3.33 9.81
C GLU A 32 -5.37 2.72 8.89
N ALA A 33 -6.26 1.87 9.44
CA ALA A 33 -7.36 1.31 8.64
C ALA A 33 -8.32 2.40 8.19
N VAL A 34 -8.65 3.35 9.08
CA VAL A 34 -9.49 4.49 8.74
C VAL A 34 -8.83 5.36 7.68
N LEU A 35 -7.53 5.61 7.80
CA LEU A 35 -6.78 6.37 6.79
C LEU A 35 -6.88 5.70 5.42
N VAL A 36 -6.67 4.39 5.36
CA VAL A 36 -6.79 3.64 4.09
C VAL A 36 -8.21 3.76 3.53
N GLU A 37 -9.22 3.57 4.37
CA GLU A 37 -10.62 3.70 3.93
C GLU A 37 -10.88 5.08 3.33
N ASP A 38 -10.44 6.13 4.00
CA ASP A 38 -10.63 7.50 3.52
C ASP A 38 -9.90 7.75 2.20
N LEU A 39 -8.66 7.27 2.06
CA LEU A 39 -7.88 7.45 0.84
C LEU A 39 -8.46 6.66 -0.34
N LEU A 40 -8.98 5.46 -0.09
CA LEU A 40 -9.61 4.66 -1.15
C LEU A 40 -10.89 5.32 -1.67
N ALA A 41 -11.56 6.12 -0.83
CA ALA A 41 -12.77 6.86 -1.21
C ALA A 41 -12.48 8.25 -1.79
N ASP A 42 -11.24 8.72 -1.74
CA ASP A 42 -10.85 10.06 -2.16
C ASP A 42 -10.40 10.06 -3.63
N GLN A 43 -11.19 10.70 -4.50
CA GLN A 43 -10.87 10.77 -5.92
C GLN A 43 -9.56 11.51 -6.19
N THR A 44 -9.16 12.44 -5.31
CA THR A 44 -7.91 13.19 -5.49
C THR A 44 -6.67 12.34 -5.21
N ALA A 45 -6.82 11.21 -4.52
CA ALA A 45 -5.74 10.27 -4.27
C ALA A 45 -5.51 9.30 -5.45
N GLU A 46 -6.41 9.32 -6.43
CA GLU A 46 -6.34 8.43 -7.60
C GLU A 46 -5.40 9.00 -8.68
N PRO A 47 -4.77 8.13 -9.46
CA PRO A 47 -4.82 6.69 -9.35
C PRO A 47 -3.91 6.19 -8.21
N TYR A 48 -4.49 5.57 -7.20
CA TYR A 48 -3.71 4.98 -6.12
C TYR A 48 -3.23 3.59 -6.51
N VAL A 49 -2.20 3.11 -5.80
CA VAL A 49 -1.70 1.74 -5.93
C VAL A 49 -1.87 1.07 -4.58
N SER A 50 -2.75 0.08 -4.52
CA SER A 50 -3.04 -0.71 -3.32
C SER A 50 -2.65 -2.14 -3.60
N LEU A 51 -1.72 -2.70 -2.81
CA LEU A 51 -1.20 -4.03 -3.01
C LEU A 51 -1.42 -4.89 -1.78
N LEU A 52 -1.85 -6.13 -2.00
CA LEU A 52 -1.93 -7.15 -0.97
C LEU A 52 -0.83 -8.19 -1.17
N ALA A 53 -0.19 -8.58 -0.07
CA ALA A 53 0.66 -9.74 -0.03
C ALA A 53 -0.15 -10.89 0.54
N CYS A 54 -0.21 -12.00 -0.19
CA CYS A 54 -0.99 -13.18 0.18
C CYS A 54 -0.09 -14.39 0.31
N TYR A 55 -0.32 -15.18 1.34
CA TYR A 55 0.41 -16.42 1.60
C TYR A 55 -0.58 -17.51 1.96
N GLN A 56 -0.55 -18.61 1.21
CA GLN A 56 -1.47 -19.72 1.39
C GLN A 56 -2.95 -19.28 1.43
N GLY A 57 -3.29 -18.34 0.54
CA GLY A 57 -4.66 -17.83 0.44
C GLY A 57 -5.06 -16.79 1.48
N GLU A 58 -4.15 -16.41 2.37
CA GLU A 58 -4.40 -15.42 3.42
C GLU A 58 -3.72 -14.11 3.10
N ALA A 59 -4.43 -12.98 3.24
CA ALA A 59 -3.83 -11.66 3.13
C ALA A 59 -3.02 -11.39 4.40
N ILE A 60 -1.72 -11.15 4.26
CA ILE A 60 -0.79 -11.00 5.37
C ILE A 60 -0.10 -9.64 5.39
N GLY A 61 -0.17 -8.88 4.32
CA GLY A 61 0.42 -7.55 4.23
C GLY A 61 -0.32 -6.67 3.25
N HIS A 62 -0.20 -5.36 3.44
CA HIS A 62 -0.86 -4.36 2.59
C HIS A 62 -0.01 -3.11 2.51
N ILE A 63 0.05 -2.48 1.34
CA ILE A 63 0.70 -1.19 1.15
C ILE A 63 -0.20 -0.31 0.28
N LEU A 64 -0.24 0.97 0.59
CA LEU A 64 -0.97 1.95 -0.20
C LEU A 64 -0.04 3.07 -0.64
N PHE A 65 -0.09 3.39 -1.93
CA PHE A 65 0.53 4.59 -2.49
C PHE A 65 -0.59 5.45 -3.03
N SER A 66 -0.67 6.69 -2.56
CA SER A 66 -1.71 7.62 -2.99
C SER A 66 -1.09 8.83 -3.68
N LYS A 67 -1.80 9.36 -4.68
CA LYS A 67 -1.35 10.52 -5.41
C LYS A 67 -1.46 11.76 -4.53
N ALA A 68 -0.43 12.61 -4.58
CA ALA A 68 -0.41 13.89 -3.92
C ALA A 68 -0.04 14.97 -4.93
N SER A 69 -0.36 16.22 -4.61
CA SER A 69 0.05 17.38 -5.43
C SER A 69 0.90 18.31 -4.60
N LEU A 70 1.88 18.93 -5.27
CA LEU A 70 2.68 20.00 -4.68
C LEU A 70 2.08 21.33 -5.09
N GLU A 71 1.61 22.10 -4.12
CA GLU A 71 1.05 23.41 -4.37
C GLU A 71 2.12 24.36 -4.93
N GLY A 72 1.72 25.21 -5.85
CA GLY A 72 2.59 26.22 -6.43
C GLY A 72 3.49 25.71 -7.54
N SER A 73 3.43 24.43 -7.90
CA SER A 73 4.20 23.86 -9.01
C SER A 73 3.37 23.88 -10.30
N ASN A 74 4.00 24.30 -11.41
CA ASN A 74 3.37 24.28 -12.72
C ASN A 74 4.42 24.03 -13.80
N PRO A 75 4.45 22.85 -14.45
CA PRO A 75 3.57 21.71 -14.17
C PRO A 75 3.88 21.06 -12.83
N SER A 76 2.87 20.48 -12.23
CA SER A 76 3.08 19.73 -10.99
C SER A 76 3.81 18.42 -11.28
N PRO A 77 4.87 18.06 -10.50
CA PRO A 77 5.49 16.75 -10.65
C PRO A 77 4.52 15.66 -10.23
N SER A 78 4.74 14.45 -10.75
CA SER A 78 3.99 13.27 -10.32
C SER A 78 4.54 12.79 -8.98
N VAL A 79 3.79 13.03 -7.91
CA VAL A 79 4.20 12.74 -6.54
C VAL A 79 3.23 11.75 -5.91
N TYR A 80 3.79 10.75 -5.24
CA TYR A 80 3.01 9.78 -4.49
C TYR A 80 3.51 9.70 -3.06
N ILE A 81 2.61 9.35 -2.16
CA ILE A 81 2.90 9.12 -0.74
C ILE A 81 2.72 7.65 -0.45
N LEU A 82 3.75 7.04 0.17
CA LEU A 82 3.69 5.68 0.69
C LEU A 82 3.20 5.76 2.14
N ALA A 83 1.97 5.37 2.38
CA ALA A 83 1.38 5.24 3.72
C ALA A 83 -0.04 4.70 3.59
N PRO A 84 -0.43 3.75 4.44
CA PRO A 84 0.43 2.98 5.35
C PRO A 84 1.03 1.73 4.71
N LEU A 85 2.03 1.18 5.38
CA LEU A 85 2.56 -0.16 5.10
C LEU A 85 2.27 -1.03 6.31
N ALA A 86 1.57 -2.13 6.09
CA ALA A 86 1.10 -3.01 7.16
C ALA A 86 1.51 -4.46 6.91
N VAL A 87 2.03 -5.11 7.94
CA VAL A 87 2.34 -6.54 7.93
C VAL A 87 1.77 -7.14 9.20
N LYS A 88 1.01 -8.23 9.08
CA LYS A 88 0.46 -8.91 10.26
C LYS A 88 1.59 -9.30 11.21
N PRO A 89 1.39 -9.19 12.53
CA PRO A 89 2.47 -9.41 13.50
C PRO A 89 3.24 -10.72 13.33
N GLU A 90 2.55 -11.82 13.03
CA GLU A 90 3.20 -13.12 12.87
C GLU A 90 4.11 -13.22 11.64
N TYR A 91 4.00 -12.28 10.73
CA TYR A 91 4.78 -12.26 9.48
C TYR A 91 5.80 -11.12 9.40
N GLN A 92 5.92 -10.35 10.49
CA GLN A 92 6.88 -9.25 10.55
C GLN A 92 8.32 -9.77 10.63
N LYS A 93 9.27 -8.88 10.25
CA LYS A 93 10.73 -9.17 10.32
C LYS A 93 11.18 -10.32 9.41
N GLN A 94 10.43 -10.57 8.33
CA GLN A 94 10.75 -11.62 7.37
C GLN A 94 10.98 -11.08 5.96
N GLY A 95 11.06 -9.74 5.79
CA GLY A 95 11.30 -9.11 4.50
C GLY A 95 10.05 -8.80 3.69
N LEU A 96 8.85 -9.01 4.24
CA LEU A 96 7.59 -8.81 3.52
C LEU A 96 7.35 -7.35 3.19
N GLY A 97 7.68 -6.43 4.12
CA GLY A 97 7.57 -4.99 3.87
C GLY A 97 8.42 -4.56 2.68
N GLY A 98 9.66 -5.05 2.62
CA GLY A 98 10.56 -4.76 1.49
C GLY A 98 10.02 -5.29 0.17
N LEU A 99 9.41 -6.47 0.18
CA LEU A 99 8.80 -7.05 -1.02
C LEU A 99 7.66 -6.15 -1.54
N LEU A 100 6.78 -5.69 -0.64
CA LEU A 100 5.67 -4.79 -0.99
C LEU A 100 6.18 -3.46 -1.54
N ILE A 101 7.21 -2.89 -0.91
CA ILE A 101 7.80 -1.61 -1.36
C ILE A 101 8.40 -1.78 -2.75
N ARG A 102 9.17 -2.83 -2.99
CA ARG A 102 9.81 -3.05 -4.30
C ARG A 102 8.78 -3.22 -5.41
N GLU A 103 7.73 -3.98 -5.15
CA GLU A 103 6.67 -4.19 -6.14
C GLU A 103 5.92 -2.89 -6.40
N GLY A 104 5.62 -2.12 -5.37
CA GLY A 104 4.98 -0.81 -5.50
C GLY A 104 5.84 0.16 -6.31
N HIS A 105 7.12 0.23 -6.03
CA HIS A 105 8.04 1.10 -6.77
C HIS A 105 8.12 0.70 -8.25
N ARG A 106 8.12 -0.59 -8.54
CA ARG A 106 8.11 -1.08 -9.93
C ARG A 106 6.89 -0.57 -10.68
N ILE A 107 5.72 -0.69 -10.07
CA ILE A 107 4.46 -0.23 -10.67
C ILE A 107 4.46 1.29 -10.85
N LEU A 108 4.87 2.04 -9.82
CA LEU A 108 4.89 3.51 -9.90
C LEU A 108 5.87 3.99 -10.98
N LYS A 109 7.01 3.32 -11.13
CA LYS A 109 7.97 3.66 -12.19
C LYS A 109 7.35 3.45 -13.57
N GLU A 110 6.63 2.37 -13.77
CA GLU A 110 5.92 2.11 -15.03
C GLU A 110 4.84 3.16 -15.30
N MET A 111 4.25 3.75 -14.25
CA MET A 111 3.28 4.83 -14.35
C MET A 111 3.91 6.19 -14.63
N GLY A 112 5.24 6.31 -14.60
CA GLY A 112 5.94 7.57 -14.81
C GLY A 112 5.98 8.47 -13.59
N VAL A 113 5.82 7.91 -12.38
CA VAL A 113 5.86 8.68 -11.13
C VAL A 113 7.27 9.21 -10.89
N GLU A 114 7.39 10.49 -10.55
CA GLU A 114 8.68 11.17 -10.39
C GLU A 114 9.21 11.10 -8.96
N MET A 115 8.34 11.17 -7.95
CA MET A 115 8.75 11.21 -6.56
C MET A 115 7.79 10.40 -5.68
N VAL A 116 8.35 9.72 -4.68
CA VAL A 116 7.58 9.03 -3.66
C VAL A 116 8.11 9.48 -2.29
N PHE A 117 7.21 10.00 -1.46
CA PHE A 117 7.52 10.32 -0.07
C PHE A 117 7.03 9.20 0.84
N VAL A 118 7.87 8.82 1.80
CA VAL A 118 7.55 7.79 2.79
C VAL A 118 7.24 8.49 4.11
N LEU A 119 6.10 8.17 4.67
CA LEU A 119 5.68 8.71 5.97
C LEU A 119 6.03 7.75 7.10
#